data_f21a30442a7b3115511668494b661470
#
_entry.id   f21a30442a7b3115511668494b661470
#
_cell.length_a   1.000
_cell.length_b   1.000
_cell.length_c   1.000
_cell.angle_alpha   90.00
_cell.angle_beta   90.00
_cell.angle_gamma   90.00
#
_symmetry.space_group_name_H-M   'P 1'
#
loop_
_entity.id
_entity.type
_entity.pdbx_description
1 polymer ?
#
loop_
_entity_poly.entity_id
_entity_poly.type
_entity_poly.pdbx_seq_one_letter_code
_entity_poly.pdbx_strand_id
1 'polypeptide(L)'
;MYTRHSLQTFMRNCILFINFLILLLNSASGQKRICLDAGCGPINKINPLVFVGSFKTDISYLVLDPNKIESINILKGPPAISKYGDEAKDGVILIQPKRDVQLLRIDRILDNYKIKGEDRKLRICINKTLIRETQLILIESSEIEDVQITTDRHWINTEDANSCERFINIITKTKDKN
;
A
#
# COMPACT_ATOMS: atom_id res chain seq x y z
N MET A 1 64.29 37.07 -2.23
CA MET A 1 63.90 37.23 -0.84
C MET A 1 62.37 37.32 -0.79
N TYR A 2 61.72 36.18 -0.89
CA TYR A 2 60.24 36.10 -0.94
C TYR A 2 59.73 35.82 0.47
N THR A 3 58.89 36.65 0.96
CA THR A 3 58.69 36.97 2.37
C THR A 3 57.88 35.86 3.12
N ARG A 4 58.39 35.46 4.28
CA ARG A 4 57.74 34.61 5.31
C ARG A 4 56.30 35.00 5.65
N HIS A 5 55.86 36.23 5.36
CA HIS A 5 54.53 36.76 5.64
C HIS A 5 53.41 36.11 4.76
N SER A 6 53.70 35.78 3.53
CA SER A 6 52.71 35.20 2.63
C SER A 6 52.32 33.75 3.02
N LEU A 7 53.30 33.00 3.52
CA LEU A 7 53.08 31.62 3.94
C LEU A 7 52.27 31.52 5.23
N GLN A 8 52.47 32.45 6.17
CA GLN A 8 51.69 32.50 7.41
C GLN A 8 50.24 32.88 7.17
N THR A 9 49.96 33.78 6.23
CA THR A 9 48.61 34.19 5.87
C THR A 9 47.84 33.04 5.18
N PHE A 10 48.53 32.29 4.29
CA PHE A 10 47.96 31.12 3.61
C PHE A 10 47.64 30.02 4.60
N MET A 11 48.54 29.67 5.52
CA MET A 11 48.29 28.67 6.56
C MET A 11 47.12 29.07 7.47
N ARG A 12 47.01 30.31 7.86
CA ARG A 12 45.91 30.80 8.71
C ARG A 12 44.57 30.69 8.03
N ASN A 13 44.49 30.97 6.74
CA ASN A 13 43.26 30.83 5.97
C ASN A 13 42.90 29.34 5.76
N CYS A 14 43.85 28.45 5.54
CA CYS A 14 43.59 27.01 5.46
C CYS A 14 43.07 26.44 6.78
N ILE A 15 43.60 26.88 7.92
CA ILE A 15 43.12 26.44 9.25
C ILE A 15 41.68 26.91 9.48
N LEU A 16 41.33 28.13 9.08
CA LEU A 16 39.98 28.66 9.19
C LEU A 16 39.01 27.90 8.29
N PHE A 17 39.40 27.54 7.07
CA PHE A 17 38.58 26.71 6.18
C PHE A 17 38.37 25.28 6.71
N ILE A 18 39.39 24.66 7.29
CA ILE A 18 39.28 23.34 7.89
C ILE A 18 38.34 23.37 9.11
N ASN A 19 38.44 24.38 9.97
CA ASN A 19 37.56 24.54 11.12
C ASN A 19 36.09 24.79 10.68
N PHE A 20 35.89 25.58 9.63
CA PHE A 20 34.55 25.82 9.06
C PHE A 20 33.95 24.54 8.47
N LEU A 21 34.77 23.71 7.78
CA LEU A 21 34.36 22.43 7.23
C LEU A 21 33.99 21.42 8.34
N ILE A 22 34.77 21.40 9.45
CA ILE A 22 34.46 20.54 10.61
C ILE A 22 33.19 20.99 11.30
N LEU A 23 32.86 22.29 11.36
CA LEU A 23 31.60 22.78 11.88
C LEU A 23 30.40 22.35 11.03
N LEU A 24 30.57 22.28 9.71
CA LEU A 24 29.50 21.79 8.80
C LEU A 24 29.27 20.29 8.92
N LEU A 25 30.27 19.50 9.27
CA LEU A 25 30.15 18.05 9.45
C LEU A 25 29.46 17.68 10.77
N ASN A 26 29.43 18.56 11.76
CA ASN A 26 28.73 18.33 13.03
C ASN A 26 27.24 18.67 12.99
N SER A 27 26.68 19.11 11.85
CA SER A 27 25.25 19.35 11.69
C SER A 27 24.50 18.11 11.23
N ALA A 28 25.09 16.91 11.29
CA ALA A 28 24.34 15.67 11.24
C ALA A 28 23.60 15.50 12.57
N SER A 29 22.56 16.31 12.75
CA SER A 29 21.55 16.11 13.79
C SER A 29 20.99 14.72 13.56
N GLY A 30 21.42 13.75 14.37
CA GLY A 30 20.86 12.43 14.40
C GLY A 30 19.35 12.59 14.48
N GLN A 31 18.63 12.17 13.46
CA GLN A 31 17.20 11.95 13.57
C GLN A 31 17.00 11.03 14.78
N LYS A 32 16.59 11.62 15.88
CA LYS A 32 16.09 10.89 17.04
C LYS A 32 14.97 10.04 16.50
N ARG A 33 15.25 8.75 16.27
CA ARG A 33 14.19 7.78 16.09
C ARG A 33 13.39 7.85 17.38
N ILE A 34 12.24 8.48 17.31
CA ILE A 34 11.25 8.38 18.37
C ILE A 34 10.81 6.92 18.31
N CYS A 35 11.51 6.08 19.07
CA CYS A 35 10.94 4.83 19.51
C CYS A 35 9.83 5.25 20.46
N LEU A 36 8.61 5.27 19.96
CA LEU A 36 7.40 5.28 20.78
C LEU A 36 7.31 3.91 21.48
N ASP A 37 8.27 3.68 22.36
CA ASP A 37 8.26 2.58 23.31
C ASP A 37 7.47 3.01 24.55
N ALA A 38 6.31 3.59 24.29
CA ALA A 38 5.29 3.82 25.29
C ALA A 38 4.24 2.75 25.09
N GLY A 39 4.42 1.64 25.86
CA GLY A 39 3.38 0.67 26.15
C GLY A 39 2.62 0.20 24.92
N CYS A 40 3.00 -0.94 24.36
CA CYS A 40 2.16 -1.66 23.40
C CYS A 40 0.87 -2.12 24.09
N GLY A 41 -0.03 -1.16 24.35
CA GLY A 41 -1.45 -1.48 24.40
C GLY A 41 -1.84 -2.01 23.02
N PRO A 42 -2.88 -2.85 22.92
CA PRO A 42 -3.31 -3.37 21.64
C PRO A 42 -3.48 -2.17 20.72
N ILE A 43 -2.69 -2.14 19.62
CA ILE A 43 -2.85 -1.14 18.58
C ILE A 43 -4.29 -1.34 18.11
N ASN A 44 -5.19 -0.44 18.50
CA ASN A 44 -6.53 -0.42 17.97
C ASN A 44 -6.35 -0.20 16.45
N LYS A 45 -6.40 -1.29 15.72
CA LYS A 45 -6.30 -1.27 14.27
C LYS A 45 -7.46 -0.43 13.77
N ILE A 46 -7.18 0.83 13.43
CA ILE A 46 -8.16 1.72 12.81
C ILE A 46 -8.55 1.06 11.50
N ASN A 47 -9.81 0.68 11.37
CA ASN A 47 -10.34 0.00 10.19
C ASN A 47 -11.55 0.77 9.64
N PRO A 48 -11.31 1.86 8.89
CA PRO A 48 -12.39 2.65 8.32
C PRO A 48 -13.15 1.84 7.28
N LEU A 49 -14.44 2.09 7.16
CA LEU A 49 -15.22 1.59 6.04
C LEU A 49 -14.75 2.25 4.74
N VAL A 50 -14.57 1.46 3.69
CA VAL A 50 -14.16 1.95 2.37
C VAL A 50 -15.25 1.68 1.35
N PHE A 51 -15.65 2.73 0.64
CA PHE A 51 -16.55 2.63 -0.50
C PHE A 51 -15.89 3.21 -1.75
N VAL A 52 -15.99 2.49 -2.85
CA VAL A 52 -15.58 2.97 -4.18
C VAL A 52 -16.82 3.03 -5.05
N GLY A 53 -17.30 4.23 -5.32
CA GLY A 53 -18.64 4.42 -5.86
C GLY A 53 -19.69 3.84 -4.91
N SER A 54 -20.46 2.85 -5.37
CA SER A 54 -21.45 2.13 -4.57
C SER A 54 -20.92 0.83 -3.92
N PHE A 55 -19.67 0.45 -4.16
CA PHE A 55 -19.13 -0.81 -3.70
C PHE A 55 -18.41 -0.68 -2.35
N LYS A 56 -18.86 -1.43 -1.34
CA LYS A 56 -18.10 -1.62 -0.09
C LYS A 56 -16.91 -2.52 -0.38
N THR A 57 -15.73 -2.14 0.12
CA THR A 57 -14.48 -2.90 -0.02
C THR A 57 -13.58 -2.66 1.20
N ASP A 58 -12.38 -3.18 1.16
CA ASP A 58 -11.27 -2.85 2.06
C ASP A 58 -10.10 -2.34 1.22
N ILE A 59 -9.32 -1.44 1.79
CA ILE A 59 -8.18 -0.85 1.09
C ILE A 59 -7.15 -1.92 0.66
N SER A 60 -7.05 -3.01 1.43
CA SER A 60 -6.13 -4.12 1.16
C SER A 60 -6.57 -4.98 -0.03
N TYR A 61 -7.84 -4.91 -0.43
CA TYR A 61 -8.43 -5.69 -1.51
C TYR A 61 -8.84 -4.84 -2.71
N LEU A 62 -8.48 -3.55 -2.67
CA LEU A 62 -8.73 -2.60 -3.75
C LEU A 62 -7.51 -2.50 -4.66
N VAL A 63 -7.70 -2.77 -5.94
CA VAL A 63 -6.70 -2.50 -6.98
C VAL A 63 -7.27 -1.49 -7.95
N LEU A 64 -6.82 -0.26 -7.84
CA LEU A 64 -7.27 0.88 -8.63
C LEU A 64 -6.09 1.83 -8.86
N ASP A 65 -5.94 2.31 -10.08
CA ASP A 65 -4.95 3.34 -10.39
C ASP A 65 -5.33 4.66 -9.69
N PRO A 66 -4.46 5.24 -8.84
CA PRO A 66 -4.72 6.54 -8.21
C PRO A 66 -5.06 7.64 -9.21
N ASN A 67 -4.49 7.61 -10.41
CA ASN A 67 -4.79 8.57 -11.47
C ASN A 67 -6.21 8.46 -12.02
N LYS A 68 -6.92 7.38 -11.73
CA LYS A 68 -8.31 7.14 -12.10
C LYS A 68 -9.31 7.48 -11.00
N ILE A 69 -8.85 8.06 -9.92
CA ILE A 69 -9.69 8.59 -8.85
C ILE A 69 -10.07 10.03 -9.21
N GLU A 70 -11.36 10.33 -9.16
CA GLU A 70 -11.88 11.69 -9.34
C GLU A 70 -11.83 12.47 -8.03
N SER A 71 -12.28 11.85 -6.92
CA SER A 71 -12.26 12.47 -5.61
C SER A 71 -12.22 11.43 -4.48
N ILE A 72 -11.70 11.87 -3.32
CA ILE A 72 -11.74 11.10 -2.08
C ILE A 72 -12.38 11.99 -1.01
N ASN A 73 -13.40 11.44 -0.32
CA ASN A 73 -14.07 12.11 0.77
C ASN A 73 -13.94 11.27 2.05
N ILE A 74 -13.63 11.89 3.17
CA ILE A 74 -13.43 11.20 4.44
C ILE A 74 -14.44 11.74 5.45
N LEU A 75 -15.29 10.85 5.98
CA LEU A 75 -16.22 11.14 7.06
C LEU A 75 -15.70 10.54 8.35
N LYS A 76 -15.78 11.31 9.45
CA LYS A 76 -15.35 10.87 10.78
C LYS A 76 -16.37 11.28 11.84
N GLY A 77 -16.37 10.53 12.96
CA GLY A 77 -17.19 10.84 14.13
C GLY A 77 -18.70 10.74 13.86
N PRO A 78 -19.53 11.57 14.53
CA PRO A 78 -20.98 11.47 14.50
C PRO A 78 -21.62 11.44 13.10
N PRO A 79 -21.16 12.25 12.12
CA PRO A 79 -21.73 12.19 10.76
C PRO A 79 -21.50 10.83 10.06
N ALA A 80 -20.37 10.18 10.31
CA ALA A 80 -20.09 8.86 9.74
C ALA A 80 -21.02 7.80 10.37
N ILE A 81 -21.14 7.81 11.70
CA ILE A 81 -21.98 6.86 12.43
C ILE A 81 -23.47 7.06 12.09
N SER A 82 -23.93 8.30 12.01
CA SER A 82 -25.33 8.59 11.66
C SER A 82 -25.73 8.06 10.28
N LYS A 83 -24.78 8.06 9.32
CA LYS A 83 -25.08 7.64 7.94
C LYS A 83 -24.80 6.17 7.69
N TYR A 84 -23.80 5.58 8.34
CA TYR A 84 -23.31 4.22 8.04
C TYR A 84 -23.37 3.26 9.23
N GLY A 85 -23.90 3.71 10.39
CA GLY A 85 -24.02 2.89 11.59
C GLY A 85 -22.72 2.72 12.35
N ASP A 86 -22.74 1.83 13.34
CA ASP A 86 -21.63 1.58 14.27
C ASP A 86 -20.37 1.05 13.60
N GLU A 87 -20.50 0.41 12.44
CA GLU A 87 -19.35 -0.02 11.64
C GLU A 87 -18.46 1.16 11.22
N ALA A 88 -19.00 2.38 11.17
CA ALA A 88 -18.30 3.60 10.78
C ALA A 88 -17.58 4.31 11.95
N LYS A 89 -17.47 3.67 13.12
CA LYS A 89 -16.79 4.25 14.31
C LYS A 89 -15.37 4.73 14.01
N ASP A 90 -14.68 4.03 13.15
CA ASP A 90 -13.31 4.35 12.72
C ASP A 90 -13.27 5.32 11.52
N GLY A 91 -14.45 5.74 11.05
CA GLY A 91 -14.62 6.61 9.91
C GLY A 91 -15.00 5.88 8.62
N VAL A 92 -15.25 6.67 7.59
CA VAL A 92 -15.62 6.17 6.23
C VAL A 92 -14.78 6.89 5.20
N ILE A 93 -14.22 6.14 4.27
CA ILE A 93 -13.50 6.64 3.10
C ILE A 93 -14.39 6.41 1.88
N LEU A 94 -14.77 7.49 1.21
CA LEU A 94 -15.57 7.47 0.00
C LEU A 94 -14.68 7.82 -1.17
N ILE A 95 -14.41 6.86 -2.03
CA ILE A 95 -13.61 7.04 -3.25
C ILE A 95 -14.55 7.12 -4.44
N GLN A 96 -14.51 8.22 -5.17
CA GLN A 96 -15.23 8.37 -6.41
C GLN A 96 -14.28 8.09 -7.58
N PRO A 97 -14.45 7.00 -8.33
CA PRO A 97 -13.67 6.76 -9.54
C PRO A 97 -14.13 7.66 -10.68
N LYS A 98 -13.26 7.90 -11.65
CA LYS A 98 -13.62 8.55 -12.92
C LYS A 98 -14.63 7.71 -13.70
N ARG A 99 -15.36 8.34 -14.63
CA ARG A 99 -16.49 7.70 -15.34
C ARG A 99 -16.11 6.53 -16.25
N ASP A 100 -14.88 6.49 -16.70
CA ASP A 100 -14.32 5.45 -17.58
C ASP A 100 -13.77 4.24 -16.84
N VAL A 101 -13.80 4.25 -15.50
CA VAL A 101 -13.29 3.18 -14.66
C VAL A 101 -14.29 2.04 -14.58
N GLN A 102 -13.87 0.85 -14.98
CA GLN A 102 -14.65 -0.38 -14.86
C GLN A 102 -14.14 -1.22 -13.69
N LEU A 103 -14.87 -1.17 -12.58
CA LEU A 103 -14.58 -1.97 -11.39
C LEU A 103 -15.23 -3.34 -11.47
N LEU A 104 -14.45 -4.38 -11.19
CA LEU A 104 -14.89 -5.77 -11.23
C LEU A 104 -14.84 -6.39 -9.84
N ARG A 105 -15.91 -7.08 -9.48
CA ARG A 105 -15.99 -8.03 -8.38
C ARG A 105 -15.46 -9.39 -8.82
N ILE A 106 -15.15 -10.23 -7.85
CA ILE A 106 -14.56 -11.54 -8.12
C ILE A 106 -15.36 -12.37 -9.13
N ASP A 107 -16.68 -12.41 -9.02
CA ASP A 107 -17.53 -13.20 -9.93
C ASP A 107 -17.37 -12.74 -11.38
N ARG A 108 -17.33 -11.43 -11.62
CA ARG A 108 -17.13 -10.87 -12.95
C ARG A 108 -15.72 -11.12 -13.48
N ILE A 109 -14.72 -11.13 -12.60
CA ILE A 109 -13.35 -11.49 -12.98
C ILE A 109 -13.32 -12.96 -13.45
N LEU A 110 -13.90 -13.87 -12.66
CA LEU A 110 -13.95 -15.27 -13.01
C LEU A 110 -14.71 -15.53 -14.32
N ASP A 111 -15.80 -14.79 -14.56
CA ASP A 111 -16.56 -14.87 -15.81
C ASP A 111 -15.73 -14.41 -17.01
N ASN A 112 -15.08 -13.25 -16.90
CA ASN A 112 -14.27 -12.68 -17.97
C ASN A 112 -13.11 -13.59 -18.38
N TYR A 113 -12.50 -14.26 -17.40
CA TYR A 113 -11.38 -15.20 -17.62
C TYR A 113 -11.83 -16.64 -17.81
N LYS A 114 -13.16 -16.87 -17.95
CA LYS A 114 -13.76 -18.18 -18.26
C LYS A 114 -13.46 -19.28 -17.23
N ILE A 115 -13.25 -18.92 -15.97
CA ILE A 115 -13.13 -19.85 -14.88
C ILE A 115 -14.51 -20.46 -14.59
N LYS A 116 -14.66 -21.79 -14.71
CA LYS A 116 -15.96 -22.47 -14.67
C LYS A 116 -15.95 -23.66 -13.70
N GLY A 117 -17.15 -24.14 -13.38
CA GLY A 117 -17.35 -25.38 -12.63
C GLY A 117 -16.69 -25.34 -11.25
N GLU A 118 -16.03 -26.44 -10.91
CA GLU A 118 -15.36 -26.62 -9.60
C GLU A 118 -14.19 -25.64 -9.39
N ASP A 119 -13.57 -25.17 -10.47
CA ASP A 119 -12.46 -24.21 -10.36
C ASP A 119 -12.88 -22.88 -9.76
N ARG A 120 -14.16 -22.50 -9.85
CA ARG A 120 -14.68 -21.28 -9.17
C ARG A 120 -14.68 -21.35 -7.65
N LYS A 121 -14.58 -22.56 -7.09
CA LYS A 121 -14.55 -22.79 -5.64
C LYS A 121 -13.14 -22.73 -5.05
N LEU A 122 -12.13 -22.63 -5.91
CA LEU A 122 -10.75 -22.53 -5.48
C LEU A 122 -10.50 -21.26 -4.68
N ARG A 123 -9.56 -21.33 -3.76
CA ARG A 123 -9.11 -20.15 -3.00
C ARG A 123 -8.46 -19.16 -3.94
N ILE A 124 -8.60 -17.88 -3.63
CA ILE A 124 -8.17 -16.77 -4.49
C ILE A 124 -6.96 -16.09 -3.90
N CYS A 125 -6.00 -15.82 -4.77
CA CYS A 125 -4.83 -15.02 -4.50
C CYS A 125 -4.78 -13.80 -5.41
N ILE A 126 -4.21 -12.71 -4.95
CA ILE A 126 -3.83 -11.54 -5.76
C ILE A 126 -2.33 -11.37 -5.61
N ASN A 127 -1.62 -11.41 -6.74
CA ASN A 127 -0.15 -11.30 -6.77
C ASN A 127 0.51 -12.23 -5.75
N LYS A 128 0.07 -13.49 -5.74
CA LYS A 128 0.58 -14.52 -4.83
C LYS A 128 0.24 -14.32 -3.34
N THR A 129 -0.64 -13.41 -3.00
CA THR A 129 -1.13 -13.20 -1.64
C THR A 129 -2.53 -13.77 -1.49
N LEU A 130 -2.72 -14.72 -0.56
CA LEU A 130 -4.02 -15.34 -0.32
C LEU A 130 -5.03 -14.34 0.24
N ILE A 131 -6.21 -14.30 -0.38
CA ILE A 131 -7.32 -13.42 0.03
C ILE A 131 -8.34 -14.24 0.81
N ARG A 132 -8.67 -13.78 2.00
CA ARG A 132 -9.67 -14.44 2.86
C ARG A 132 -11.08 -13.93 2.57
N GLU A 133 -11.25 -12.63 2.39
CA GLU A 133 -12.55 -11.99 2.20
C GLU A 133 -12.77 -11.64 0.72
N THR A 134 -12.99 -12.67 -0.09
CA THR A 134 -13.09 -12.54 -1.56
C THR A 134 -14.25 -11.66 -2.00
N GLN A 135 -15.30 -11.52 -1.18
CA GLN A 135 -16.44 -10.63 -1.42
C GLN A 135 -16.04 -9.14 -1.39
N LEU A 136 -14.92 -8.79 -0.76
CA LEU A 136 -14.40 -7.42 -0.71
C LEU A 136 -13.46 -7.10 -1.86
N ILE A 137 -13.04 -8.08 -2.66
CA ILE A 137 -12.19 -7.85 -3.83
C ILE A 137 -12.86 -6.86 -4.77
N LEU A 138 -12.15 -5.81 -5.14
CA LEU A 138 -12.58 -4.83 -6.12
C LEU A 138 -11.37 -4.41 -6.95
N ILE A 139 -11.35 -4.79 -8.21
CA ILE A 139 -10.22 -4.55 -9.11
C ILE A 139 -10.70 -3.82 -10.35
N GLU A 140 -9.97 -2.80 -10.76
CA GLU A 140 -10.18 -2.17 -12.04
C GLU A 140 -9.78 -3.12 -13.18
N SER A 141 -10.62 -3.25 -14.19
CA SER A 141 -10.44 -4.22 -15.27
C SER A 141 -9.10 -4.07 -16.01
N SER A 142 -8.63 -2.84 -16.20
CA SER A 142 -7.36 -2.57 -16.89
C SER A 142 -6.12 -2.86 -16.04
N GLU A 143 -6.28 -3.05 -14.73
CA GLU A 143 -5.18 -3.41 -13.83
C GLU A 143 -4.94 -4.92 -13.79
N ILE A 144 -5.88 -5.73 -14.30
CA ILE A 144 -5.70 -7.19 -14.37
C ILE A 144 -4.83 -7.52 -15.59
N GLU A 145 -3.70 -8.15 -15.34
CA GLU A 145 -2.81 -8.64 -16.38
C GLU A 145 -3.22 -10.05 -16.81
N ASP A 146 -3.43 -10.96 -15.83
CA ASP A 146 -3.81 -12.35 -16.08
C ASP A 146 -4.53 -12.96 -14.87
N VAL A 147 -5.21 -14.11 -15.11
CA VAL A 147 -5.83 -14.93 -14.06
C VAL A 147 -5.49 -16.38 -14.31
N GLN A 148 -4.69 -16.96 -13.43
CA GLN A 148 -4.14 -18.31 -13.59
C GLN A 148 -4.62 -19.25 -12.49
N ILE A 149 -4.85 -20.52 -12.85
CA ILE A 149 -4.98 -21.61 -11.87
C ILE A 149 -3.60 -22.23 -11.67
N THR A 150 -3.12 -22.22 -10.43
CA THR A 150 -1.78 -22.69 -10.08
C THR A 150 -1.79 -23.66 -8.90
N THR A 151 -0.83 -24.58 -8.90
CA THR A 151 -0.49 -25.44 -7.76
C THR A 151 0.76 -24.99 -7.04
N ASP A 152 1.40 -23.91 -7.53
CA ASP A 152 2.61 -23.36 -6.91
C ASP A 152 2.28 -22.75 -5.55
N ARG A 153 2.90 -23.30 -4.51
CA ARG A 153 2.66 -22.95 -3.10
C ARG A 153 3.84 -22.28 -2.42
N HIS A 154 4.97 -22.16 -3.08
CA HIS A 154 6.19 -21.63 -2.48
C HIS A 154 6.02 -20.21 -1.94
N TRP A 155 4.97 -19.51 -2.37
CA TRP A 155 4.63 -18.14 -1.98
C TRP A 155 3.39 -18.04 -1.09
N ILE A 156 2.67 -19.16 -0.85
CA ILE A 156 1.52 -19.18 0.05
C ILE A 156 1.99 -19.61 1.44
N ASN A 157 2.21 -18.66 2.31
CA ASN A 157 2.55 -18.93 3.70
C ASN A 157 1.26 -19.25 4.49
N THR A 158 0.68 -20.43 4.28
CA THR A 158 -0.46 -20.92 5.03
C THR A 158 -0.17 -22.35 5.51
N GLU A 159 -0.29 -22.56 6.79
CA GLU A 159 -0.20 -23.88 7.41
C GLU A 159 -1.32 -24.83 6.93
N ASP A 160 -2.41 -24.25 6.37
CA ASP A 160 -3.62 -24.96 5.98
C ASP A 160 -3.61 -25.49 4.54
N ALA A 161 -2.57 -25.23 3.76
CA ALA A 161 -2.54 -25.63 2.36
C ALA A 161 -2.08 -27.10 2.19
N ASN A 162 -2.95 -27.95 1.61
CA ASN A 162 -2.59 -29.31 1.24
C ASN A 162 -1.59 -29.34 0.07
N SER A 163 -0.80 -30.43 -0.03
CA SER A 163 0.30 -30.53 -1.00
C SER A 163 -0.13 -30.45 -2.47
N CYS A 164 -1.40 -30.69 -2.79
CA CYS A 164 -1.95 -30.69 -4.15
C CYS A 164 -3.06 -29.65 -4.35
N GLU A 165 -3.21 -28.68 -3.45
CA GLU A 165 -4.26 -27.68 -3.57
C GLU A 165 -4.00 -26.74 -4.75
N ARG A 166 -5.06 -26.44 -5.51
CA ARG A 166 -5.05 -25.46 -6.58
C ARG A 166 -5.60 -24.12 -6.10
N PHE A 167 -5.11 -23.06 -6.67
CA PHE A 167 -5.51 -21.68 -6.35
C PHE A 167 -5.76 -20.88 -7.63
N ILE A 168 -6.66 -19.92 -7.57
CA ILE A 168 -6.78 -18.91 -8.60
C ILE A 168 -5.86 -17.76 -8.20
N ASN A 169 -4.88 -17.41 -9.03
CA ASN A 169 -4.02 -16.25 -8.82
C ASN A 169 -4.37 -15.16 -9.83
N ILE A 170 -4.85 -14.05 -9.34
CA ILE A 170 -5.09 -12.84 -10.13
C ILE A 170 -3.78 -12.05 -10.15
N ILE A 171 -3.23 -11.85 -11.33
CA ILE A 171 -2.00 -11.10 -11.55
C ILE A 171 -2.41 -9.69 -11.95
N THR A 172 -1.94 -8.71 -11.21
CA THR A 172 -2.17 -7.30 -11.52
C THR A 172 -0.89 -6.63 -11.99
N LYS A 173 -1.04 -5.57 -12.77
CA LYS A 173 0.09 -4.79 -13.26
C LYS A 173 0.96 -4.31 -12.11
N THR A 174 2.22 -4.61 -12.17
CA THR A 174 3.21 -4.06 -11.22
C THR A 174 3.40 -2.58 -11.54
N LYS A 175 3.04 -1.73 -10.60
CA LYS A 175 3.48 -0.32 -10.69
C LYS A 175 4.93 -0.31 -10.26
N ASP A 176 5.83 -0.07 -11.21
CA ASP A 176 7.22 0.23 -10.89
C ASP A 176 7.22 1.37 -9.88
N LYS A 177 7.85 1.11 -8.73
CA LYS A 177 8.08 2.15 -7.73
C LYS A 177 9.16 3.07 -8.31
N ASN A 178 8.74 4.11 -9.04
CA ASN A 178 9.59 5.24 -9.33
C ASN A 178 9.80 6.09 -8.06
#